data_252d1495fb8ba38cb26071a76133ba58
#
_entry.id   252d1495fb8ba38cb26071a76133ba58
#
_cell.length_a   1.000
_cell.length_b   1.000
_cell.length_c   1.000
_cell.angle_alpha   90.00
_cell.angle_beta   90.00
_cell.angle_gamma   90.00
#
_symmetry.space_group_name_H-M   'P 1'
#
loop_
_entity.id
_entity.type
_entity.pdbx_description
1 polymer ?
#
loop_
_entity_poly.entity_id
_entity_poly.type
_entity_poly.pdbx_seq_one_letter_code
_entity_poly.pdbx_strand_id
1 'polypeptide(L)'
;MSRLLYRLFGIGRLPRRERLRLAGEGLACLAEGISLTIAWRDFRRGGRRVKAHQQNATGAVALTRERLLVYASSKPVLDIGLADPAADRVTVSCPNPNTLSIRLQARDFDPYASGQITYWLLVPGAAALADLWQRRERPADKG
;
A
#
# COMPACT_ATOMS: atom_id res chain seq x y z
N MET A 1 8.45 -20.79 1.74
CA MET A 1 8.01 -19.66 1.39
C MET A 1 6.77 -19.25 2.00
N SER A 2 6.79 -18.20 2.53
CA SER A 2 5.68 -17.77 3.17
C SER A 2 4.62 -17.37 2.26
N ARG A 3 3.44 -17.73 2.51
CA ARG A 3 2.46 -17.38 1.74
C ARG A 3 1.64 -16.51 2.48
N LEU A 4 1.61 -15.30 2.39
CA LEU A 4 0.76 -14.39 3.06
C LEU A 4 -0.48 -14.19 2.26
N LEU A 5 -1.23 -15.26 2.15
CA LEU A 5 -2.43 -15.20 1.39
C LEU A 5 -3.59 -15.37 2.30
N TYR A 6 -4.31 -14.30 2.58
CA TYR A 6 -5.46 -14.32 3.43
C TYR A 6 -6.73 -14.13 2.67
N ARG A 7 -7.71 -14.97 2.96
CA ARG A 7 -8.95 -14.84 2.35
C ARG A 7 -9.92 -14.65 3.40
N LEU A 8 -10.31 -13.45 3.68
CA LEU A 8 -11.41 -13.13 4.55
C LEU A 8 -12.62 -12.96 3.66
N PHE A 9 -13.72 -13.39 4.15
CA PHE A 9 -14.92 -13.36 3.34
C PHE A 9 -15.51 -11.98 3.27
N GLY A 10 -16.08 -11.64 2.17
CA GLY A 10 -16.86 -10.46 2.03
C GLY A 10 -16.14 -9.30 1.40
N ILE A 11 -16.41 -8.12 1.91
CA ILE A 11 -15.95 -6.88 1.33
C ILE A 11 -14.43 -6.81 1.35
N GLY A 12 -13.85 -6.23 0.33
CA GLY A 12 -12.41 -6.05 0.28
C GLY A 12 -11.67 -7.10 -0.53
N ARG A 13 -12.38 -8.10 -1.02
CA ARG A 13 -11.74 -9.07 -1.88
C ARG A 13 -11.51 -8.48 -3.26
N LEU A 14 -10.39 -8.80 -3.83
CA LEU A 14 -10.08 -8.31 -5.16
C LEU A 14 -10.83 -9.10 -6.22
N PRO A 15 -11.19 -8.44 -7.34
CA PRO A 15 -11.75 -9.14 -8.47
C PRO A 15 -10.78 -10.20 -8.96
N ARG A 16 -11.32 -11.26 -9.54
CA ARG A 16 -10.49 -12.34 -10.05
C ARG A 16 -9.45 -11.85 -11.05
N ARG A 17 -9.84 -10.91 -11.90
CA ARG A 17 -8.92 -10.35 -12.90
C ARG A 17 -7.70 -9.74 -12.23
N GLU A 18 -7.92 -8.98 -11.16
CA GLU A 18 -6.82 -8.35 -10.45
C GLU A 18 -5.93 -9.39 -9.79
N ARG A 19 -6.51 -10.41 -9.19
CA ARG A 19 -5.71 -11.45 -8.55
C ARG A 19 -4.85 -12.20 -9.55
N LEU A 20 -5.39 -12.47 -10.73
CA LEU A 20 -4.61 -13.13 -11.76
C LEU A 20 -3.47 -12.26 -12.25
N ARG A 21 -3.72 -10.96 -12.39
CA ARG A 21 -2.69 -10.03 -12.81
C ARG A 21 -1.56 -9.97 -11.78
N LEU A 22 -1.91 -9.89 -10.50
CA LEU A 22 -0.90 -9.84 -9.45
C LEU A 22 -0.08 -11.12 -9.38
N ALA A 23 -0.72 -12.26 -9.57
CA ALA A 23 0.00 -13.52 -9.60
C ALA A 23 1.01 -13.55 -10.74
N GLY A 24 0.65 -12.97 -11.87
CA GLY A 24 1.56 -12.89 -13.02
C GLY A 24 2.74 -11.96 -12.77
N GLU A 25 2.62 -11.03 -11.82
CA GLU A 25 3.72 -10.12 -11.48
C GLU A 25 4.64 -10.68 -10.41
N GLY A 26 4.45 -11.91 -9.99
CA GLY A 26 5.28 -12.48 -8.94
C GLY A 26 4.82 -12.01 -7.57
N LEU A 27 3.60 -12.38 -7.22
CA LEU A 27 3.00 -11.98 -5.95
C LEU A 27 3.76 -12.54 -4.77
N ALA A 28 4.22 -11.67 -3.90
CA ALA A 28 4.92 -12.06 -2.69
C ALA A 28 3.98 -12.09 -1.48
N CYS A 29 2.99 -11.20 -1.48
CA CYS A 29 2.12 -11.07 -0.32
C CYS A 29 0.78 -10.51 -0.77
N LEU A 30 -0.30 -11.08 -0.27
CA LEU A 30 -1.64 -10.57 -0.53
C LEU A 30 -2.48 -10.75 0.73
N ALA A 31 -3.08 -9.68 1.22
CA ALA A 31 -4.03 -9.73 2.30
C ALA A 31 -5.30 -9.04 1.84
N GLU A 32 -6.41 -9.74 1.89
CA GLU A 32 -7.71 -9.24 1.44
C GLU A 32 -8.67 -9.11 2.61
N GLY A 33 -9.65 -8.23 2.47
CA GLY A 33 -10.68 -8.06 3.51
C GLY A 33 -10.15 -7.48 4.80
N ILE A 34 -9.16 -6.59 4.70
CA ILE A 34 -8.53 -6.00 5.87
C ILE A 34 -9.10 -4.63 6.15
N SER A 35 -8.95 -4.17 7.39
CA SER A 35 -9.34 -2.82 7.75
C SER A 35 -8.27 -1.85 7.30
N LEU A 36 -8.71 -0.79 6.66
CA LEU A 36 -7.83 0.24 6.13
C LEU A 36 -8.29 1.60 6.62
N THR A 37 -7.36 2.41 7.08
CA THR A 37 -7.62 3.80 7.42
C THR A 37 -6.66 4.65 6.60
N ILE A 38 -7.19 5.64 5.91
CA ILE A 38 -6.40 6.57 5.13
C ILE A 38 -6.54 7.95 5.78
N ALA A 39 -5.43 8.59 6.06
CA ALA A 39 -5.43 9.91 6.65
C ALA A 39 -4.67 10.89 5.78
N TRP A 40 -5.26 12.03 5.55
CA TRP A 40 -4.66 13.13 4.80
C TRP A 40 -4.35 14.26 5.76
N ARG A 41 -3.17 14.82 5.64
CA ARG A 41 -2.76 15.98 6.46
C ARG A 41 -2.19 17.06 5.57
N ASP A 42 -2.73 18.27 5.72
CA ASP A 42 -2.31 19.44 4.93
C ASP A 42 -2.33 19.15 3.43
N PHE A 43 -3.33 18.40 3.01
CA PHE A 43 -3.43 17.96 1.63
C PHE A 43 -4.04 19.05 0.75
N ARG A 44 -3.47 19.26 -0.42
CA ARG A 44 -3.98 20.20 -1.40
C ARG A 44 -3.93 19.59 -2.77
N ARG A 45 -4.97 19.81 -3.53
CA ARG A 45 -5.01 19.41 -4.91
C ARG A 45 -6.10 20.19 -5.62
N GLY A 46 -5.75 20.81 -6.76
CA GLY A 46 -6.75 21.50 -7.57
C GLY A 46 -7.48 22.63 -6.87
N GLY A 47 -6.80 23.41 -6.05
CA GLY A 47 -7.42 24.50 -5.33
C GLY A 47 -8.19 24.09 -4.08
N ARG A 48 -8.30 22.79 -3.83
CA ARG A 48 -8.95 22.30 -2.63
C ARG A 48 -7.91 22.03 -1.56
N ARG A 49 -8.28 22.32 -0.33
CA ARG A 49 -7.37 22.11 0.79
C ARG A 49 -8.08 21.33 1.86
N VAL A 50 -7.42 20.30 2.35
CA VAL A 50 -7.91 19.49 3.44
C VAL A 50 -6.86 19.53 4.54
N LYS A 51 -7.21 20.15 5.67
CA LYS A 51 -6.26 20.29 6.75
C LYS A 51 -6.00 18.95 7.42
N ALA A 52 -7.06 18.24 7.69
CA ALA A 52 -6.96 16.90 8.26
C ALA A 52 -8.23 16.14 7.93
N HIS A 53 -8.09 14.93 7.43
CA HIS A 53 -9.24 14.11 7.09
C HIS A 53 -8.85 12.66 7.24
N GLN A 54 -9.79 11.84 7.65
CA GLN A 54 -9.55 10.43 7.85
C GLN A 54 -10.73 9.63 7.31
N GLN A 55 -10.44 8.54 6.65
CA GLN A 55 -11.45 7.71 6.06
C GLN A 55 -11.15 6.25 6.38
N ASN A 56 -12.18 5.51 6.78
CA ASN A 56 -12.05 4.08 7.04
C ASN A 56 -12.68 3.29 5.91
N ALA A 57 -12.09 2.16 5.61
CA ALA A 57 -12.59 1.30 4.54
C ALA A 57 -12.17 -0.13 4.82
N THR A 58 -12.72 -1.04 4.05
CA THR A 58 -12.25 -2.41 4.02
C THR A 58 -11.52 -2.56 2.68
N GLY A 59 -10.36 -3.14 2.71
CA GLY A 59 -9.55 -3.19 1.51
C GLY A 59 -8.63 -4.37 1.44
N ALA A 60 -7.54 -4.18 0.70
CA ALA A 60 -6.55 -5.20 0.47
C ALA A 60 -5.19 -4.56 0.26
N VAL A 61 -4.15 -5.32 0.53
CA VAL A 61 -2.79 -4.90 0.23
C VAL A 61 -2.08 -6.03 -0.49
N ALA A 62 -1.30 -5.69 -1.49
CA ALA A 62 -0.54 -6.69 -2.25
C ALA A 62 0.86 -6.16 -2.49
N LEU A 63 1.84 -7.03 -2.36
CA LEU A 63 3.22 -6.72 -2.72
C LEU A 63 3.66 -7.74 -3.74
N THR A 64 4.03 -7.27 -4.92
CA THR A 64 4.54 -8.13 -5.98
C THR A 64 6.02 -7.80 -6.17
N ARG A 65 6.64 -8.43 -7.14
CA ARG A 65 8.02 -8.10 -7.48
C ARG A 65 8.13 -6.73 -8.13
N GLU A 66 7.02 -6.20 -8.60
CA GLU A 66 7.02 -4.95 -9.35
C GLU A 66 6.43 -3.77 -8.62
N ARG A 67 5.53 -3.99 -7.67
CA ARG A 67 4.86 -2.87 -7.01
C ARG A 67 4.16 -3.22 -5.71
N LEU A 68 3.85 -2.15 -4.98
CA LEU A 68 3.06 -2.24 -3.77
C LEU A 68 1.72 -1.60 -4.07
N LEU A 69 0.65 -2.33 -3.79
CA LEU A 69 -0.70 -1.89 -4.08
C LEU A 69 -1.57 -1.91 -2.85
N VAL A 70 -2.39 -0.89 -2.67
CA VAL A 70 -3.40 -0.87 -1.63
C VAL A 70 -4.73 -0.58 -2.31
N TYR A 71 -5.74 -1.35 -1.94
CA TYR A 71 -7.08 -1.20 -2.47
C TYR A 71 -8.03 -0.80 -1.37
N ALA A 72 -8.94 0.11 -1.66
CA ALA A 72 -10.06 0.42 -0.80
C ALA A 72 -11.29 -0.14 -1.49
N SER A 73 -11.92 -1.11 -0.85
CA SER A 73 -12.92 -1.96 -1.49
C SER A 73 -12.25 -2.64 -2.67
N SER A 74 -12.67 -2.41 -3.88
CA SER A 74 -12.03 -3.03 -5.04
C SER A 74 -11.28 -2.02 -5.89
N LYS A 75 -11.11 -0.79 -5.40
CA LYS A 75 -10.43 0.26 -6.17
C LYS A 75 -9.03 0.49 -5.65
N PRO A 76 -8.03 0.55 -6.53
CA PRO A 76 -6.68 0.85 -6.09
C PRO A 76 -6.60 2.30 -5.60
N VAL A 77 -6.08 2.49 -4.40
CA VAL A 77 -5.87 3.82 -3.84
C VAL A 77 -4.39 4.12 -3.69
N LEU A 78 -3.52 3.15 -3.88
CA LEU A 78 -2.09 3.33 -3.85
C LEU A 78 -1.46 2.31 -4.77
N ASP A 79 -0.55 2.77 -5.63
CA ASP A 79 0.15 1.90 -6.58
C ASP A 79 1.56 2.47 -6.72
N ILE A 80 2.51 1.81 -6.09
CA ILE A 80 3.89 2.28 -6.10
C ILE A 80 4.77 1.27 -6.83
N GLY A 81 5.35 1.69 -7.94
CA GLY A 81 6.31 0.85 -8.65
C GLY A 81 7.59 0.76 -7.84
N LEU A 82 8.13 -0.43 -7.65
CA LEU A 82 9.33 -0.61 -6.86
C LEU A 82 10.56 -0.02 -7.53
N ALA A 83 10.53 0.12 -8.85
CA ALA A 83 11.62 0.75 -9.59
C ALA A 83 11.51 2.27 -9.62
N ASP A 84 10.38 2.82 -9.17
CA ASP A 84 10.18 4.25 -9.15
C ASP A 84 11.07 4.86 -8.06
N PRO A 85 11.85 5.88 -8.36
CA PRO A 85 12.68 6.53 -7.33
C PRO A 85 11.86 7.04 -6.15
N ALA A 86 10.60 7.39 -6.37
CA ALA A 86 9.74 7.86 -5.29
C ALA A 86 9.47 6.77 -4.25
N ALA A 87 9.66 5.51 -4.61
CA ALA A 87 9.48 4.41 -3.66
C ALA A 87 10.41 4.55 -2.46
N ASP A 88 11.58 5.15 -2.65
CA ASP A 88 12.53 5.33 -1.56
C ASP A 88 12.09 6.40 -0.57
N ARG A 89 11.10 7.19 -0.94
CA ARG A 89 10.56 8.23 -0.06
C ARG A 89 9.33 7.78 0.70
N VAL A 90 8.91 6.55 0.45
CA VAL A 90 7.75 5.99 1.14
C VAL A 90 8.25 5.30 2.41
N THR A 91 7.63 5.63 3.53
CA THR A 91 8.00 5.02 4.80
C THR A 91 7.00 3.92 5.10
N VAL A 92 7.49 2.70 5.17
CA VAL A 92 6.67 1.55 5.55
C VAL A 92 7.18 1.06 6.89
N SER A 93 6.30 1.00 7.86
CA SER A 93 6.67 0.60 9.22
C SER A 93 5.59 -0.29 9.81
N CYS A 94 5.90 -0.86 10.94
CA CYS A 94 5.02 -1.80 11.62
C CYS A 94 4.95 -1.37 13.08
N PRO A 95 4.06 -0.42 13.43
CA PRO A 95 4.01 0.09 14.80
C PRO A 95 3.60 -0.98 15.82
N ASN A 96 2.92 -2.02 15.38
CA ASN A 96 2.66 -3.19 16.21
C ASN A 96 2.54 -4.39 15.28
N PRO A 97 2.56 -5.63 15.79
CA PRO A 97 2.64 -6.81 14.93
C PRO A 97 1.54 -6.95 13.89
N ASN A 98 0.40 -6.33 14.11
CA ASN A 98 -0.74 -6.48 13.21
C ASN A 98 -1.11 -5.22 12.45
N THR A 99 -0.29 -4.19 12.52
CA THR A 99 -0.59 -2.93 11.83
C THR A 99 0.57 -2.54 10.94
N LEU A 100 0.25 -2.32 9.67
CA LEU A 100 1.21 -1.82 8.72
C LEU A 100 0.91 -0.34 8.49
N SER A 101 1.93 0.50 8.52
CA SER A 101 1.78 1.93 8.28
C SER A 101 2.58 2.30 7.04
N ILE A 102 1.92 2.94 6.08
CA ILE A 102 2.55 3.42 4.86
C ILE A 102 2.34 4.93 4.81
N ARG A 103 3.43 5.68 4.81
CA ARG A 103 3.36 7.15 4.79
C ARG A 103 4.11 7.69 3.60
N LEU A 104 3.51 8.65 2.94
CA LEU A 104 4.14 9.27 1.78
C LEU A 104 3.75 10.73 1.65
N GLN A 105 4.50 11.46 0.83
CA GLN A 105 4.16 12.82 0.47
C GLN A 105 3.45 12.78 -0.86
N ALA A 106 2.30 13.44 -0.94
CA ALA A 106 1.48 13.39 -2.15
C ALA A 106 2.24 13.87 -3.38
N ARG A 107 3.07 14.89 -3.21
CA ARG A 107 3.80 15.47 -4.34
C ARG A 107 4.76 14.48 -5.03
N ASP A 108 5.17 13.46 -4.32
CA ASP A 108 6.08 12.47 -4.89
C ASP A 108 5.41 11.60 -5.95
N PHE A 109 4.08 11.58 -5.95
CA PHE A 109 3.33 10.74 -6.86
C PHE A 109 2.36 11.52 -7.74
N ASP A 110 2.05 12.76 -7.36
CA ASP A 110 1.14 13.60 -8.11
C ASP A 110 1.67 15.03 -8.03
N PRO A 111 2.25 15.56 -9.11
CA PRO A 111 2.84 16.90 -9.07
C PRO A 111 1.84 18.00 -8.78
N TYR A 112 0.56 17.73 -8.92
CA TYR A 112 -0.49 18.72 -8.65
C TYR A 112 -1.01 18.64 -7.22
N ALA A 113 -0.44 17.78 -6.40
CA ALA A 113 -0.87 17.60 -5.03
C ALA A 113 0.27 17.87 -4.07
N SER A 114 -0.06 18.18 -2.83
CA SER A 114 0.91 18.31 -1.75
C SER A 114 0.26 17.82 -0.46
N GLY A 115 1.08 17.62 0.57
CA GLY A 115 0.60 17.15 1.86
C GLY A 115 1.01 15.71 2.08
N GLN A 116 0.59 15.19 3.22
CA GLN A 116 0.99 13.86 3.65
C GLN A 116 -0.20 12.91 3.65
N ILE A 117 0.02 11.70 3.18
CA ILE A 117 -1.02 10.68 3.21
C ILE A 117 -0.44 9.49 3.97
N THR A 118 -1.20 8.97 4.92
CA THR A 118 -0.81 7.80 5.69
C THR A 118 -1.89 6.74 5.57
N TYR A 119 -1.46 5.52 5.32
CA TYR A 119 -2.36 4.38 5.25
C TYR A 119 -2.04 3.47 6.42
N TRP A 120 -3.05 3.14 7.23
CA TRP A 120 -2.90 2.14 8.29
C TRP A 120 -3.72 0.93 7.92
N LEU A 121 -3.08 -0.23 7.90
CA LEU A 121 -3.72 -1.45 7.51
C LEU A 121 -3.59 -2.48 8.63
N LEU A 122 -4.70 -3.08 9.01
CA LEU A 122 -4.66 -4.17 9.98
C LEU A 122 -4.40 -5.44 9.21
N VAL A 123 -3.16 -5.90 9.24
CA VAL A 123 -2.72 -7.04 8.46
C VAL A 123 -2.07 -8.07 9.38
N PRO A 124 -2.62 -9.27 9.50
CA PRO A 124 -1.91 -10.32 10.19
C PRO A 124 -0.59 -10.55 9.48
N GLY A 125 0.50 -10.53 10.20
CA GLY A 125 1.80 -10.65 9.56
C GLY A 125 2.33 -9.34 8.97
N ALA A 126 1.86 -8.20 9.49
CA ALA A 126 2.32 -6.90 9.02
C ALA A 126 3.83 -6.77 9.07
N ALA A 127 4.46 -7.36 10.11
CA ALA A 127 5.91 -7.28 10.25
C ALA A 127 6.62 -7.95 9.08
N ALA A 128 6.08 -9.08 8.60
CA ALA A 128 6.68 -9.79 7.46
C ALA A 128 6.56 -8.96 6.19
N LEU A 129 5.44 -8.27 6.01
CA LEU A 129 5.24 -7.44 4.83
C LEU A 129 6.17 -6.24 4.86
N ALA A 130 6.31 -5.60 6.04
CA ALA A 130 7.22 -4.48 6.18
C ALA A 130 8.66 -4.92 5.90
N ASP A 131 9.04 -6.12 6.36
CA ASP A 131 10.36 -6.64 6.13
C ASP A 131 10.60 -6.91 4.64
N LEU A 132 9.61 -7.44 3.95
CA LEU A 132 9.72 -7.65 2.51
C LEU A 132 9.92 -6.33 1.77
N TRP A 133 9.19 -5.30 2.20
CA TRP A 133 9.36 -3.98 1.60
C TRP A 133 10.77 -3.45 1.82
N GLN A 134 11.31 -3.60 3.02
CA GLN A 134 12.64 -3.10 3.34
C GLN A 134 13.71 -3.83 2.54
N ARG A 135 13.46 -5.08 2.21
CA ARG A 135 14.44 -5.89 1.47
C ARG A 135 14.20 -5.91 -0.02
N ARG A 136 13.27 -5.12 -0.52
CA ARG A 136 12.99 -5.10 -1.95
C ARG A 136 14.24 -4.74 -2.72
N GLU A 137 14.39 -5.35 -3.88
CA GLU A 137 15.51 -5.07 -4.71
C GLU A 137 15.34 -3.74 -5.42
N ARG A 138 16.41 -3.01 -5.51
CA ARG A 138 16.42 -1.77 -6.25
C ARG A 138 17.39 -1.92 -7.40
N PRO A 139 17.00 -1.50 -8.59
CA PRO A 139 17.91 -1.62 -9.73
C PRO A 139 19.26 -0.99 -9.48
N ALA A 140 19.29 0.10 -8.76
CA ALA A 140 20.54 0.79 -8.48
C ALA A 140 21.46 0.04 -7.54
N ASP A 141 20.91 -0.89 -6.77
CA ASP A 141 21.68 -1.66 -5.80
C ASP A 141 22.24 -2.92 -6.36
N LYS A 142 21.94 -3.22 -7.62
CA LYS A 142 22.46 -4.42 -8.17
C LYS A 142 23.78 -4.10 -8.65
N GLY A 143 24.66 -4.25 -7.94
CA GLY A 143 25.99 -3.85 -8.23
C GLY A 143 26.64 -4.65 -9.24
#